data_899518cd090cc8d01a3fac923321f120
#
_entry.id   899518cd090cc8d01a3fac923321f120
#
_cell.length_a   1.000
_cell.length_b   1.000
_cell.length_c   1.000
_cell.angle_alpha   90.00
_cell.angle_beta   90.00
_cell.angle_gamma   90.00
#
_symmetry.space_group_name_H-M   'P 1'
#
loop_
_entity.id
_entity.type
_entity.pdbx_description
1 polymer ?
#
loop_
_entity_poly.entity_id
_entity_poly.type
_entity_poly.pdbx_seq_one_letter_code
_entity_poly.pdbx_strand_id
1 'polypeptide(L)'
;MKQFLTCALLLIGLSASGQAIMNIFQNNGSLLQVPLSDIDSITYSFLEYLNPGLTYGTVTDQNGNTYPTIVIGTQEWMAENLRTATYSNGDPIMNLTDPVQWLDVLSTSTGAWAHYENNPSYDMPYGKLYNGFVATDPRNVCPTGWHVPTFNEWTQLSNYLGGDGVSGGKLKSIGTVYWGSNNIGGTNESGFSALGGGIRSNSDGNFYLFLGQSNWWTSTEITSLSAYISAVGDTGPQLYRFSTDNNAGCFIRCLRD
;
A
#
# COMPACT_ATOMS: atom_id res chain seq x y z
N MET A 1 -16.81 4.84 21.99
CA MET A 1 -16.60 6.30 21.99
C MET A 1 -16.37 6.73 20.55
N LYS A 2 -17.25 7.59 20.02
CA LYS A 2 -17.08 8.11 18.65
C LYS A 2 -15.88 9.07 18.67
N GLN A 3 -14.78 8.68 18.03
CA GLN A 3 -13.72 9.64 17.73
C GLN A 3 -14.23 10.54 16.61
N PHE A 4 -14.51 11.77 16.97
CA PHE A 4 -14.80 12.82 16.00
C PHE A 4 -13.51 13.11 15.23
N LEU A 5 -13.60 12.99 13.92
CA LEU A 5 -12.64 13.57 12.99
C LEU A 5 -12.62 15.08 13.28
N THR A 6 -11.61 15.55 13.99
CA THR A 6 -11.46 16.99 14.23
C THR A 6 -10.94 17.60 12.93
N CYS A 7 -11.88 18.04 12.11
CA CYS A 7 -11.59 18.90 10.96
C CYS A 7 -10.84 20.12 11.52
N ALA A 8 -9.60 20.38 11.05
CA ALA A 8 -8.90 21.60 11.38
C ALA A 8 -9.77 22.75 10.87
N LEU A 9 -10.36 23.54 11.77
CA LEU A 9 -11.15 24.70 11.40
C LEU A 9 -10.20 25.76 10.87
N LEU A 10 -10.21 25.99 9.57
CA LEU A 10 -9.45 27.05 8.93
C LEU A 10 -10.20 28.36 9.15
N LEU A 11 -9.80 29.17 10.13
CA LEU A 11 -10.32 30.52 10.32
C LEU A 11 -9.36 31.51 9.67
N ILE A 12 -9.80 32.12 8.58
CA ILE A 12 -9.11 33.27 7.99
C ILE A 12 -9.53 34.50 8.77
N GLY A 13 -8.63 35.04 9.56
CA GLY A 13 -8.83 36.28 10.32
C GLY A 13 -8.07 37.43 9.67
N LEU A 14 -8.65 38.62 9.64
CA LEU A 14 -7.93 39.87 9.31
C LEU A 14 -7.31 40.41 10.60
N SER A 15 -5.99 40.65 10.58
CA SER A 15 -5.32 41.40 11.65
C SER A 15 -5.58 42.88 11.51
N ALA A 16 -5.39 43.66 12.58
CA ALA A 16 -5.52 45.13 12.57
C ALA A 16 -4.53 45.83 11.60
N SER A 17 -3.55 45.11 11.06
CA SER A 17 -2.59 45.56 10.04
C SER A 17 -3.01 45.21 8.59
N GLY A 18 -4.17 44.56 8.40
CA GLY A 18 -4.67 44.22 7.06
C GLY A 18 -4.03 42.97 6.45
N GLN A 19 -3.14 42.28 7.13
CA GLN A 19 -2.59 40.97 6.67
C GLN A 19 -3.54 39.82 7.02
N ALA A 20 -3.89 39.03 6.00
CA ALA A 20 -4.62 37.78 6.22
C ALA A 20 -3.69 36.72 6.81
N ILE A 21 -4.14 36.04 7.85
CA ILE A 21 -3.37 35.01 8.58
C ILE A 21 -4.14 33.70 8.53
N MET A 22 -3.43 32.61 8.22
CA MET A 22 -3.94 31.26 8.40
C MET A 22 -3.69 30.81 9.83
N ASN A 23 -4.72 30.37 10.54
CA ASN A 23 -4.65 29.78 11.87
C ASN A 23 -4.74 28.27 11.77
N ILE A 24 -3.70 27.56 12.21
CA ILE A 24 -3.65 26.09 12.23
C ILE A 24 -3.71 25.65 13.69
N PHE A 25 -4.81 25.03 14.09
CA PHE A 25 -4.97 24.44 15.42
C PHE A 25 -4.41 23.02 15.42
N GLN A 26 -3.39 22.77 16.23
CA GLN A 26 -2.74 21.47 16.34
C GLN A 26 -3.43 20.60 17.41
N ASN A 27 -3.37 19.27 17.27
CA ASN A 27 -3.99 18.33 18.21
C ASN A 27 -3.44 18.41 19.66
N ASN A 28 -2.26 18.99 19.84
CA ASN A 28 -1.67 19.26 21.16
C ASN A 28 -2.18 20.56 21.82
N GLY A 29 -3.15 21.23 21.20
CA GLY A 29 -3.72 22.50 21.65
C GLY A 29 -2.91 23.75 21.29
N SER A 30 -1.79 23.62 20.57
CA SER A 30 -1.04 24.78 20.11
C SER A 30 -1.66 25.41 18.87
N LEU A 31 -1.43 26.72 18.70
CA LEU A 31 -1.85 27.49 17.55
C LEU A 31 -0.61 27.92 16.75
N LEU A 32 -0.57 27.54 15.47
CA LEU A 32 0.39 28.05 14.52
C LEU A 32 -0.28 29.12 13.65
N GLN A 33 0.29 30.31 13.55
CA GLN A 33 -0.17 31.41 12.72
C GLN A 33 0.81 31.63 11.57
N VAL A 34 0.33 31.56 10.33
CA VAL A 34 1.14 31.75 9.13
C VAL A 34 0.51 32.87 8.29
N PRO A 35 1.25 33.97 7.98
CA PRO A 35 0.79 34.99 7.05
C PRO A 35 0.47 34.37 5.69
N LEU A 36 -0.67 34.73 5.09
CA LEU A 36 -1.03 34.17 3.75
C LEU A 36 -0.03 34.58 2.67
N SER A 37 0.69 35.69 2.85
CA SER A 37 1.79 36.11 1.95
C SER A 37 2.97 35.12 1.91
N ASP A 38 3.13 34.31 2.94
CA ASP A 38 4.25 33.36 3.09
C ASP A 38 3.86 31.95 2.65
N ILE A 39 2.65 31.78 2.11
CA ILE A 39 2.08 30.50 1.65
C ILE A 39 2.05 30.48 0.14
N ASP A 40 3.01 29.79 -0.48
CA ASP A 40 3.02 29.56 -1.92
C ASP A 40 2.02 28.48 -2.37
N SER A 41 1.83 27.46 -1.52
CA SER A 41 0.88 26.38 -1.76
C SER A 41 0.48 25.67 -0.46
N ILE A 42 -0.74 25.16 -0.41
CA ILE A 42 -1.21 24.27 0.68
C ILE A 42 -1.34 22.89 0.08
N THR A 43 -0.43 22.00 0.44
CA THR A 43 -0.49 20.58 0.09
C THR A 43 -0.96 19.79 1.29
N TYR A 44 -2.03 19.03 1.13
CA TYR A 44 -2.42 18.01 2.10
C TYR A 44 -1.75 16.69 1.70
N SER A 45 -0.79 16.23 2.49
CA SER A 45 -0.28 14.87 2.31
C SER A 45 -1.13 13.94 3.17
N PHE A 46 -1.93 13.09 2.54
CA PHE A 46 -2.71 12.03 3.22
C PHE A 46 -1.85 10.81 3.55
N LEU A 47 -0.68 11.00 4.12
CA LEU A 47 0.18 9.89 4.56
C LEU A 47 -0.06 9.56 6.04
N GLU A 48 -1.29 9.76 6.54
CA GLU A 48 -1.68 9.47 7.94
C GLU A 48 -1.52 7.99 8.32
N TYR A 49 -1.33 7.10 7.33
CA TYR A 49 -1.05 5.68 7.56
C TYR A 49 0.42 5.39 7.82
N LEU A 50 1.34 6.30 7.51
CA LEU A 50 2.75 6.14 7.86
C LEU A 50 2.96 6.32 9.37
N ASN A 51 4.02 5.70 9.90
CA ASN A 51 4.39 5.90 11.29
C ASN A 51 5.19 7.20 11.42
N PRO A 52 4.66 8.26 12.05
CA PRO A 52 5.33 9.55 12.12
C PRO A 52 6.59 9.54 13.03
N GLY A 53 6.79 8.48 13.80
CA GLY A 53 7.99 8.29 14.63
C GLY A 53 9.19 7.71 13.87
N LEU A 54 9.04 7.38 12.58
CA LEU A 54 10.07 6.76 11.76
C LEU A 54 10.50 7.67 10.61
N THR A 55 11.72 7.45 10.13
CA THR A 55 12.26 8.18 8.98
C THR A 55 12.12 7.31 7.72
N TYR A 56 11.52 7.88 6.68
CA TYR A 56 11.31 7.22 5.40
C TYR A 56 12.26 7.78 4.35
N GLY A 57 12.76 6.88 3.50
CA GLY A 57 13.37 7.23 2.22
C GLY A 57 12.31 7.37 1.13
N THR A 58 12.75 7.43 -0.13
CA THR A 58 11.84 7.48 -1.29
C THR A 58 12.42 6.72 -2.47
N VAL A 59 11.52 6.16 -3.29
CA VAL A 59 11.84 5.59 -4.60
C VAL A 59 10.78 6.04 -5.60
N THR A 60 11.18 6.24 -6.87
CA THR A 60 10.28 6.62 -7.95
C THR A 60 10.27 5.51 -9.01
N ASP A 61 9.08 5.11 -9.46
CA ASP A 61 8.92 4.11 -10.52
C ASP A 61 9.05 4.72 -11.92
N GLN A 62 9.02 3.87 -12.94
CA GLN A 62 9.14 4.22 -14.35
C GLN A 62 7.96 5.06 -14.89
N ASN A 63 6.84 5.13 -14.19
CA ASN A 63 5.70 6.01 -14.50
C ASN A 63 5.74 7.34 -13.74
N GLY A 64 6.78 7.57 -12.91
CA GLY A 64 6.95 8.80 -12.12
C GLY A 64 6.20 8.81 -10.79
N ASN A 65 5.61 7.68 -10.36
CA ASN A 65 5.03 7.58 -9.03
C ASN A 65 6.13 7.48 -7.98
N THR A 66 6.05 8.28 -6.93
CA THR A 66 6.98 8.26 -5.80
C THR A 66 6.35 7.52 -4.62
N TYR A 67 7.16 6.70 -3.96
CA TYR A 67 6.77 5.86 -2.82
C TYR A 67 7.72 6.11 -1.65
N PRO A 68 7.20 6.23 -0.41
CA PRO A 68 8.04 6.18 0.77
C PRO A 68 8.69 4.80 0.90
N THR A 69 9.93 4.75 1.43
CA THR A 69 10.65 3.50 1.72
C THR A 69 11.04 3.44 3.18
N ILE A 70 11.18 2.23 3.72
CA ILE A 70 11.55 1.99 5.11
C ILE A 70 12.53 0.83 5.23
N VAL A 71 13.56 1.00 6.07
CA VAL A 71 14.48 -0.08 6.39
C VAL A 71 13.96 -0.87 7.58
N ILE A 72 13.77 -2.18 7.39
CA ILE A 72 13.30 -3.12 8.40
C ILE A 72 14.35 -4.24 8.53
N GLY A 73 15.12 -4.21 9.61
CA GLY A 73 16.28 -5.09 9.75
C GLY A 73 17.35 -4.75 8.72
N THR A 74 17.63 -5.68 7.81
CA THR A 74 18.60 -5.51 6.72
C THR A 74 17.94 -5.28 5.35
N GLN A 75 16.61 -5.16 5.32
CA GLN A 75 15.83 -5.04 4.10
C GLN A 75 15.24 -3.63 3.96
N GLU A 76 15.31 -3.02 2.78
CA GLU A 76 14.61 -1.76 2.49
C GLU A 76 13.37 -2.03 1.63
N TRP A 77 12.20 -1.76 2.18
CA TRP A 77 10.89 -2.02 1.60
C TRP A 77 10.21 -0.73 1.15
N MET A 78 9.41 -0.78 0.11
CA MET A 78 8.39 0.25 -0.09
C MET A 78 7.42 0.25 1.10
N ALA A 79 6.99 1.42 1.57
CA ALA A 79 5.96 1.57 2.61
C ALA A 79 4.55 1.78 2.02
N GLU A 80 4.43 1.75 0.70
CA GLU A 80 3.18 1.78 -0.07
C GLU A 80 3.16 0.67 -1.12
N ASN A 81 1.97 0.29 -1.56
CA ASN A 81 1.79 -0.65 -2.65
C ASN A 81 2.07 0.02 -4.00
N LEU A 82 2.59 -0.75 -4.94
CA LEU A 82 2.95 -0.30 -6.28
C LEU A 82 1.73 0.20 -7.07
N ARG A 83 1.94 1.26 -7.87
CA ARG A 83 0.91 1.91 -8.70
C ARG A 83 1.27 1.98 -10.18
N THR A 84 2.39 1.40 -10.59
CA THR A 84 2.83 1.44 -12.00
C THR A 84 1.86 0.69 -12.93
N ALA A 85 1.78 1.13 -14.16
CA ALA A 85 1.04 0.46 -15.24
C ALA A 85 1.97 -0.11 -16.32
N THR A 86 3.30 -0.11 -16.07
CA THR A 86 4.31 -0.63 -16.98
C THR A 86 5.33 -1.49 -16.26
N TYR A 87 5.97 -2.40 -16.96
CA TYR A 87 7.18 -3.07 -16.51
C TYR A 87 8.37 -2.12 -16.50
N SER A 88 9.46 -2.50 -15.85
CA SER A 88 10.66 -1.64 -15.72
C SER A 88 11.31 -1.26 -17.06
N ASN A 89 11.09 -2.05 -18.10
CA ASN A 89 11.54 -1.78 -19.47
C ASN A 89 10.61 -0.82 -20.25
N GLY A 90 9.49 -0.39 -19.65
CA GLY A 90 8.50 0.51 -20.27
C GLY A 90 7.35 -0.20 -20.98
N ASP A 91 7.37 -1.53 -21.11
CA ASP A 91 6.26 -2.27 -21.70
C ASP A 91 4.97 -2.09 -20.89
N PRO A 92 3.81 -1.86 -21.52
CA PRO A 92 2.56 -1.68 -20.80
C PRO A 92 2.06 -2.98 -20.18
N ILE A 93 1.43 -2.87 -19.01
CA ILE A 93 0.66 -3.92 -18.36
C ILE A 93 -0.82 -3.65 -18.62
N MET A 94 -1.58 -4.68 -19.02
CA MET A 94 -2.99 -4.50 -19.37
C MET A 94 -3.85 -4.13 -18.16
N ASN A 95 -4.71 -3.12 -18.31
CA ASN A 95 -5.79 -2.87 -17.35
C ASN A 95 -7.00 -3.75 -17.75
N LEU A 96 -7.36 -4.74 -16.93
CA LEU A 96 -8.50 -5.60 -17.16
C LEU A 96 -9.59 -5.35 -16.12
N THR A 97 -10.68 -4.71 -16.55
CA THR A 97 -11.81 -4.38 -15.67
C THR A 97 -12.92 -5.46 -15.72
N ASP A 98 -13.06 -6.13 -16.84
CA ASP A 98 -14.05 -7.20 -17.02
C ASP A 98 -13.64 -8.47 -16.24
N PRO A 99 -14.53 -9.06 -15.42
CA PRO A 99 -14.20 -10.23 -14.60
C PRO A 99 -13.93 -11.48 -15.43
N VAL A 100 -14.57 -11.65 -16.60
CA VAL A 100 -14.34 -12.82 -17.45
C VAL A 100 -12.95 -12.74 -18.09
N GLN A 101 -12.58 -11.56 -18.63
CA GLN A 101 -11.24 -11.33 -19.17
C GLN A 101 -10.16 -11.47 -18.09
N TRP A 102 -10.45 -11.04 -16.85
CA TRP A 102 -9.54 -11.23 -15.73
C TRP A 102 -9.30 -12.71 -15.40
N LEU A 103 -10.31 -13.54 -15.43
CA LEU A 103 -10.17 -14.99 -15.20
C LEU A 103 -9.44 -15.69 -16.34
N ASP A 104 -9.62 -15.23 -17.57
CA ASP A 104 -9.02 -15.84 -18.77
C ASP A 104 -7.49 -15.66 -18.85
N VAL A 105 -6.89 -14.81 -18.03
CA VAL A 105 -5.42 -14.64 -17.98
C VAL A 105 -4.68 -15.95 -17.66
N LEU A 106 -5.33 -16.92 -17.00
CA LEU A 106 -4.74 -18.26 -16.78
C LEU A 106 -4.48 -19.00 -18.09
N SER A 107 -5.35 -18.83 -19.09
CA SER A 107 -5.20 -19.48 -20.39
C SER A 107 -4.16 -18.80 -21.29
N THR A 108 -3.95 -17.49 -21.08
CA THR A 108 -3.08 -16.65 -21.92
C THR A 108 -1.75 -16.32 -21.27
N SER A 109 -1.59 -16.60 -19.96
CA SER A 109 -0.44 -16.19 -19.12
C SER A 109 -0.14 -14.69 -19.24
N THR A 110 -1.19 -13.87 -19.33
CA THR A 110 -1.09 -12.43 -19.58
C THR A 110 -1.02 -11.65 -18.25
N GLY A 111 0.00 -10.79 -18.10
CA GLY A 111 0.11 -9.85 -16.98
C GLY A 111 -0.98 -8.78 -17.05
N ALA A 112 -1.68 -8.56 -15.93
CA ALA A 112 -2.75 -7.59 -15.85
C ALA A 112 -2.83 -6.92 -14.46
N TRP A 113 -3.45 -5.73 -14.44
CA TRP A 113 -3.77 -4.99 -13.21
C TRP A 113 -5.20 -4.45 -13.23
N ALA A 114 -5.71 -4.12 -12.04
CA ALA A 114 -6.95 -3.38 -11.85
C ALA A 114 -6.86 -2.52 -10.59
N HIS A 115 -7.69 -1.47 -10.49
CA HIS A 115 -7.98 -0.86 -9.20
C HIS A 115 -9.02 -1.71 -8.44
N TYR A 116 -9.06 -1.60 -7.11
CA TYR A 116 -10.17 -2.19 -6.36
C TYR A 116 -11.51 -1.64 -6.90
N GLU A 117 -12.49 -2.53 -7.11
CA GLU A 117 -13.79 -2.22 -7.76
C GLU A 117 -13.68 -1.47 -9.11
N ASN A 118 -12.54 -1.58 -9.79
CA ASN A 118 -12.24 -0.83 -11.02
C ASN A 118 -12.33 0.70 -10.86
N ASN A 119 -12.25 1.19 -9.62
CA ASN A 119 -12.38 2.61 -9.31
C ASN A 119 -10.98 3.24 -9.10
N PRO A 120 -10.55 4.18 -9.96
CA PRO A 120 -9.23 4.81 -9.87
C PRO A 120 -9.02 5.65 -8.60
N SER A 121 -10.08 6.00 -7.85
CA SER A 121 -9.93 6.68 -6.55
C SER A 121 -9.24 5.81 -5.49
N TYR A 122 -9.18 4.50 -5.69
CA TYR A 122 -8.44 3.57 -4.82
C TYR A 122 -6.96 3.46 -5.16
N ASP A 123 -6.48 4.07 -6.26
CA ASP A 123 -5.04 4.07 -6.58
C ASP A 123 -4.21 4.65 -5.43
N MET A 124 -4.67 5.76 -4.86
CA MET A 124 -4.18 6.28 -3.59
C MET A 124 -5.29 6.13 -2.53
N PRO A 125 -4.97 5.55 -1.34
CA PRO A 125 -3.65 5.11 -0.89
C PRO A 125 -3.37 3.62 -1.12
N TYR A 126 -4.30 2.84 -1.72
CA TYR A 126 -4.24 1.37 -1.69
C TYR A 126 -3.32 0.75 -2.75
N GLY A 127 -3.10 1.42 -3.88
CA GLY A 127 -2.32 0.88 -5.00
C GLY A 127 -3.15 0.03 -5.96
N LYS A 128 -2.47 -0.60 -6.93
CA LYS A 128 -3.07 -1.49 -7.93
C LYS A 128 -3.01 -2.95 -7.49
N LEU A 129 -4.05 -3.69 -7.82
CA LEU A 129 -4.10 -5.14 -7.75
C LEU A 129 -3.51 -5.69 -9.05
N TYR A 130 -2.45 -6.47 -8.96
CA TYR A 130 -1.81 -7.16 -10.07
C TYR A 130 -2.11 -8.65 -10.00
N ASN A 131 -2.15 -9.32 -11.15
CA ASN A 131 -2.17 -10.77 -11.19
C ASN A 131 -0.75 -11.36 -11.01
N GLY A 132 -0.65 -12.68 -10.77
CA GLY A 132 0.62 -13.34 -10.49
C GLY A 132 1.59 -13.31 -11.66
N PHE A 133 1.10 -13.27 -12.91
CA PHE A 133 1.95 -13.16 -14.09
C PHE A 133 2.73 -11.85 -14.15
N VAL A 134 2.24 -10.76 -13.53
CA VAL A 134 3.02 -9.52 -13.39
C VAL A 134 4.14 -9.69 -12.36
N ALA A 135 3.83 -10.36 -11.24
CA ALA A 135 4.79 -10.52 -10.14
C ALA A 135 5.98 -11.42 -10.48
N THR A 136 5.78 -12.37 -11.39
CA THR A 136 6.79 -13.36 -11.82
C THR A 136 7.41 -13.05 -13.18
N ASP A 137 7.00 -11.97 -13.84
CA ASP A 137 7.49 -11.60 -15.17
C ASP A 137 8.97 -11.18 -15.11
N PRO A 138 9.84 -11.75 -15.97
CA PRO A 138 11.28 -11.43 -15.99
C PRO A 138 11.59 -9.97 -16.38
N ARG A 139 10.63 -9.25 -16.99
CA ARG A 139 10.78 -7.81 -17.26
C ARG A 139 10.76 -6.97 -16.00
N ASN A 140 10.41 -7.55 -14.84
CA ASN A 140 10.25 -6.90 -13.55
C ASN A 140 9.28 -5.70 -13.59
N VAL A 141 8.40 -5.61 -12.61
CA VAL A 141 7.45 -4.48 -12.47
C VAL A 141 7.95 -3.42 -11.50
N CYS A 142 8.92 -3.77 -10.65
CA CYS A 142 9.50 -2.86 -9.67
C CYS A 142 10.45 -1.84 -10.33
N PRO A 143 10.71 -0.70 -9.69
CA PRO A 143 11.72 0.27 -10.16
C PRO A 143 13.11 -0.36 -10.31
N THR A 144 13.98 0.25 -11.11
CA THR A 144 15.37 -0.18 -11.25
C THR A 144 16.08 -0.24 -9.89
N GLY A 145 16.77 -1.35 -9.59
CA GLY A 145 17.41 -1.62 -8.30
C GLY A 145 16.43 -2.12 -7.22
N TRP A 146 15.22 -2.54 -7.65
CA TRP A 146 14.18 -3.11 -6.81
C TRP A 146 13.56 -4.32 -7.51
N HIS A 147 13.07 -5.27 -6.72
CA HIS A 147 12.42 -6.48 -7.22
C HIS A 147 11.15 -6.83 -6.43
N VAL A 148 10.32 -7.71 -6.98
CA VAL A 148 9.20 -8.32 -6.28
C VAL A 148 9.77 -9.32 -5.27
N PRO A 149 9.50 -9.17 -3.96
CA PRO A 149 10.13 -10.00 -2.94
C PRO A 149 9.84 -11.49 -3.11
N THR A 150 10.81 -12.33 -2.83
CA THR A 150 10.67 -13.78 -2.76
C THR A 150 9.93 -14.21 -1.49
N PHE A 151 9.44 -15.46 -1.45
CA PHE A 151 8.91 -16.07 -0.23
C PHE A 151 9.93 -16.06 0.93
N ASN A 152 11.21 -16.26 0.63
CA ASN A 152 12.27 -16.26 1.65
C ASN A 152 12.52 -14.87 2.24
N GLU A 153 12.43 -13.82 1.45
CA GLU A 153 12.59 -12.43 1.93
C GLU A 153 11.42 -12.00 2.82
N TRP A 154 10.20 -12.42 2.51
CA TRP A 154 9.07 -12.29 3.43
C TRP A 154 9.26 -13.10 4.71
N THR A 155 9.90 -14.27 4.63
CA THR A 155 10.26 -15.06 5.82
C THR A 155 11.29 -14.34 6.67
N GLN A 156 12.29 -13.72 6.05
CA GLN A 156 13.30 -12.93 6.74
C GLN A 156 12.66 -11.72 7.45
N LEU A 157 11.78 -10.98 6.77
CA LEU A 157 11.01 -9.88 7.35
C LEU A 157 10.19 -10.35 8.56
N SER A 158 9.43 -11.42 8.41
CA SER A 158 8.61 -11.97 9.49
C SER A 158 9.46 -12.37 10.70
N ASN A 159 10.56 -13.09 10.48
CA ASN A 159 11.47 -13.50 11.55
C ASN A 159 12.07 -12.33 12.31
N TYR A 160 12.49 -11.27 11.59
CA TYR A 160 13.00 -10.04 12.21
C TYR A 160 11.94 -9.38 13.10
N LEU A 161 10.67 -9.42 12.69
CA LEU A 161 9.54 -8.85 13.43
C LEU A 161 9.00 -9.77 14.54
N GLY A 162 9.59 -10.93 14.78
CA GLY A 162 9.21 -11.85 15.87
C GLY A 162 8.41 -13.06 15.44
N GLY A 163 8.36 -13.34 14.13
CA GLY A 163 7.70 -14.52 13.55
C GLY A 163 6.25 -14.27 13.12
N ASP A 164 5.70 -15.22 12.38
CA ASP A 164 4.38 -15.10 11.72
C ASP A 164 3.23 -14.82 12.69
N GLY A 165 3.33 -15.25 13.94
CA GLY A 165 2.27 -15.04 14.94
C GLY A 165 2.02 -13.58 15.32
N VAL A 166 2.99 -12.69 15.12
CA VAL A 166 2.93 -11.28 15.58
C VAL A 166 3.32 -10.26 14.51
N SER A 167 4.07 -10.69 13.49
CA SER A 167 4.65 -9.79 12.50
C SER A 167 3.60 -9.02 11.70
N GLY A 168 2.46 -9.64 11.40
CA GLY A 168 1.37 -8.97 10.68
C GLY A 168 0.85 -7.73 11.40
N GLY A 169 0.73 -7.77 12.73
CA GLY A 169 0.33 -6.60 13.53
C GLY A 169 1.33 -5.45 13.43
N LYS A 170 2.62 -5.77 13.41
CA LYS A 170 3.71 -4.79 13.27
C LYS A 170 3.78 -4.17 11.87
N LEU A 171 3.28 -4.88 10.86
CA LEU A 171 3.21 -4.41 9.47
C LEU A 171 2.02 -3.51 9.20
N LYS A 172 0.88 -3.69 9.89
CA LYS A 172 -0.37 -2.96 9.65
C LYS A 172 -0.30 -1.52 10.14
N SER A 173 -0.83 -0.56 9.36
CA SER A 173 -1.06 0.80 9.81
C SER A 173 -1.95 0.82 11.07
N ILE A 174 -1.82 1.86 11.88
CA ILE A 174 -2.62 2.01 13.10
C ILE A 174 -4.05 2.49 12.82
N GLY A 175 -4.95 2.25 13.77
CA GLY A 175 -6.33 2.72 13.72
C GLY A 175 -7.19 1.93 12.75
N THR A 176 -8.39 2.47 12.49
CA THR A 176 -9.44 1.78 11.71
C THR A 176 -9.84 2.52 10.44
N VAL A 177 -9.15 3.61 10.08
CA VAL A 177 -9.46 4.39 8.87
C VAL A 177 -9.22 3.55 7.61
N TYR A 178 -8.10 2.81 7.58
CA TYR A 178 -7.68 1.97 6.45
C TYR A 178 -7.86 0.47 6.71
N TRP A 179 -8.44 0.13 7.85
CA TRP A 179 -8.81 -1.24 8.25
C TRP A 179 -10.24 -1.21 8.75
N GLY A 180 -10.96 -2.31 8.65
CA GLY A 180 -12.29 -2.43 9.24
C GLY A 180 -12.29 -2.16 10.75
N SER A 181 -13.42 -2.33 11.39
CA SER A 181 -13.66 -1.94 12.80
C SER A 181 -12.71 -2.60 13.81
N ASN A 182 -11.97 -3.65 13.43
CA ASN A 182 -11.18 -4.44 14.37
C ASN A 182 -9.70 -4.07 14.40
N ASN A 183 -8.98 -4.11 13.28
CA ASN A 183 -7.53 -3.93 13.17
C ASN A 183 -6.71 -4.50 14.36
N ILE A 184 -7.02 -5.74 14.76
CA ILE A 184 -6.46 -6.35 15.99
C ILE A 184 -4.94 -6.47 15.86
N GLY A 185 -4.22 -5.89 16.82
CA GLY A 185 -2.76 -5.92 16.89
C GLY A 185 -2.03 -4.98 15.92
N GLY A 186 -2.74 -4.10 15.19
CA GLY A 186 -2.11 -3.12 14.29
C GLY A 186 -1.34 -2.05 15.05
N THR A 187 0.01 -2.06 14.96
CA THR A 187 0.91 -1.14 15.68
C THR A 187 1.75 -0.28 14.75
N ASN A 188 1.93 -0.71 13.51
CA ASN A 188 2.83 -0.08 12.54
C ASN A 188 4.25 0.19 13.05
N GLU A 189 4.73 -0.56 14.02
CA GLU A 189 6.07 -0.33 14.59
C GLU A 189 7.20 -0.54 13.58
N SER A 190 6.95 -1.32 12.54
CA SER A 190 7.92 -1.55 11.46
C SER A 190 7.99 -0.41 10.43
N GLY A 191 6.97 0.45 10.36
CA GLY A 191 6.83 1.46 9.31
C GLY A 191 6.41 0.90 7.94
N PHE A 192 6.11 -0.40 7.83
CA PHE A 192 5.65 -1.00 6.58
C PHE A 192 4.29 -0.44 6.13
N SER A 193 3.44 -0.02 7.07
CA SER A 193 2.19 0.71 6.81
C SER A 193 1.21 -0.02 5.87
N ALA A 194 0.98 -1.30 6.12
CA ALA A 194 0.00 -2.09 5.37
C ALA A 194 -1.42 -1.54 5.56
N LEU A 195 -2.19 -1.48 4.48
CA LEU A 195 -3.60 -1.05 4.44
C LEU A 195 -4.48 -2.20 3.99
N GLY A 196 -5.72 -2.26 4.46
CA GLY A 196 -6.70 -3.29 4.11
C GLY A 196 -7.30 -3.10 2.71
N GLY A 197 -6.50 -3.21 1.68
CA GLY A 197 -6.90 -2.91 0.30
C GLY A 197 -7.72 -4.00 -0.40
N GLY A 198 -7.96 -5.14 0.26
CA GLY A 198 -8.75 -6.23 -0.31
C GLY A 198 -7.98 -7.12 -1.29
N ILE A 199 -8.75 -7.82 -2.12
CA ILE A 199 -8.25 -8.77 -3.13
C ILE A 199 -9.22 -8.79 -4.32
N ARG A 200 -8.72 -9.15 -5.52
CA ARG A 200 -9.56 -9.59 -6.63
C ARG A 200 -9.52 -11.11 -6.71
N SER A 201 -10.68 -11.74 -6.71
CA SER A 201 -10.85 -13.19 -6.61
C SER A 201 -10.40 -13.93 -7.87
N ASN A 202 -9.72 -15.05 -7.68
CA ASN A 202 -9.34 -15.99 -8.73
C ASN A 202 -10.48 -16.93 -9.17
N SER A 203 -11.62 -16.95 -8.46
CA SER A 203 -12.74 -17.83 -8.76
C SER A 203 -13.83 -17.19 -9.61
N ASP A 204 -14.06 -15.89 -9.47
CA ASP A 204 -15.14 -15.17 -10.13
C ASP A 204 -14.74 -13.78 -10.68
N GLY A 205 -13.48 -13.35 -10.45
CA GLY A 205 -12.96 -12.06 -10.92
C GLY A 205 -13.54 -10.83 -10.21
N ASN A 206 -14.31 -11.01 -9.12
CA ASN A 206 -14.88 -9.93 -8.33
C ASN A 206 -13.94 -9.50 -7.19
N PHE A 207 -14.30 -8.43 -6.47
CA PHE A 207 -13.49 -7.82 -5.42
C PHE A 207 -14.06 -8.13 -4.05
N TYR A 208 -13.17 -8.43 -3.08
CA TYR A 208 -13.54 -8.84 -1.73
C TYR A 208 -12.58 -8.29 -0.67
N LEU A 209 -12.98 -8.39 0.59
CA LEU A 209 -12.16 -8.15 1.78
C LEU A 209 -11.57 -6.74 1.90
N PHE A 210 -12.24 -5.74 1.28
CA PHE A 210 -11.85 -4.34 1.47
C PHE A 210 -11.94 -3.95 2.94
N LEU A 211 -10.94 -3.24 3.44
CA LEU A 211 -10.71 -2.91 4.85
C LEU A 211 -10.55 -4.12 5.79
N GLY A 212 -10.61 -5.36 5.27
CA GLY A 212 -10.48 -6.58 6.07
C GLY A 212 -9.16 -7.31 5.89
N GLN A 213 -8.54 -7.19 4.71
CA GLN A 213 -7.33 -7.94 4.39
C GLN A 213 -6.47 -7.21 3.36
N SER A 214 -5.18 -7.51 3.36
CA SER A 214 -4.28 -7.14 2.28
C SER A 214 -3.38 -8.32 1.93
N ASN A 215 -3.12 -8.49 0.64
CA ASN A 215 -2.39 -9.62 0.08
C ASN A 215 -1.30 -9.11 -0.86
N TRP A 216 -0.10 -9.67 -0.76
CA TRP A 216 1.03 -9.30 -1.61
C TRP A 216 1.59 -10.52 -2.31
N TRP A 217 1.81 -10.39 -3.61
CA TRP A 217 2.55 -11.39 -4.38
C TRP A 217 3.98 -11.51 -3.90
N THR A 218 4.51 -12.72 -4.02
CA THR A 218 5.95 -12.97 -4.07
C THR A 218 6.35 -13.35 -5.50
N SER A 219 7.63 -13.23 -5.83
CA SER A 219 8.19 -13.71 -7.09
C SER A 219 8.46 -15.23 -7.09
N THR A 220 8.12 -15.93 -6.00
CA THR A 220 8.34 -17.38 -5.88
C THR A 220 7.15 -18.15 -6.43
N GLU A 221 7.34 -18.76 -7.58
CA GLU A 221 6.35 -19.65 -8.20
C GLU A 221 6.33 -21.02 -7.52
N ILE A 222 5.15 -21.66 -7.56
CA ILE A 222 4.96 -23.07 -7.24
C ILE A 222 4.81 -23.86 -8.53
N THR A 223 4.04 -23.32 -9.46
CA THR A 223 3.87 -23.80 -10.82
C THR A 223 3.83 -22.59 -11.75
N SER A 224 3.85 -22.81 -13.06
CA SER A 224 3.66 -21.73 -14.05
C SER A 224 2.34 -20.98 -13.92
N LEU A 225 1.38 -21.50 -13.15
CA LEU A 225 0.03 -20.92 -12.97
C LEU A 225 -0.27 -20.53 -11.53
N SER A 226 0.68 -20.66 -10.60
CA SER A 226 0.49 -20.35 -9.18
C SER A 226 1.77 -19.88 -8.50
N ALA A 227 1.63 -18.92 -7.58
CA ALA A 227 2.74 -18.39 -6.80
C ALA A 227 2.36 -18.21 -5.33
N TYR A 228 3.35 -18.00 -4.48
CA TYR A 228 3.13 -17.67 -3.07
C TYR A 228 2.70 -16.22 -2.90
N ILE A 229 1.84 -16.01 -1.90
CA ILE A 229 1.46 -14.69 -1.40
C ILE A 229 1.69 -14.57 0.10
N SER A 230 1.84 -13.35 0.57
CA SER A 230 1.81 -12.97 1.99
C SER A 230 0.58 -12.14 2.27
N ALA A 231 -0.07 -12.33 3.43
CA ALA A 231 -1.31 -11.65 3.75
C ALA A 231 -1.38 -11.26 5.23
N VAL A 232 -2.06 -10.15 5.51
CA VAL A 232 -2.45 -9.73 6.87
C VAL A 232 -3.93 -9.41 6.89
N GLY A 233 -4.59 -9.68 8.02
CA GLY A 233 -6.02 -9.42 8.20
C GLY A 233 -6.30 -8.51 9.40
N ASP A 234 -7.53 -7.97 9.46
CA ASP A 234 -7.99 -7.10 10.55
C ASP A 234 -8.28 -7.85 11.85
N THR A 235 -8.47 -9.18 11.78
CA THR A 235 -8.90 -10.03 12.88
C THR A 235 -7.76 -10.54 13.78
N GLY A 236 -6.49 -10.24 13.46
CA GLY A 236 -5.36 -10.70 14.26
C GLY A 236 -4.01 -10.11 13.86
N PRO A 237 -2.97 -10.37 14.66
CA PRO A 237 -1.63 -9.87 14.42
C PRO A 237 -0.78 -10.78 13.51
N GLN A 238 -1.36 -11.84 12.96
CA GLN A 238 -0.62 -12.85 12.19
C GLN A 238 -0.28 -12.35 10.79
N LEU A 239 0.87 -12.77 10.28
CA LEU A 239 1.21 -12.80 8.86
C LEU A 239 0.92 -14.22 8.34
N TYR A 240 0.09 -14.30 7.32
CA TYR A 240 -0.23 -15.56 6.64
C TYR A 240 0.58 -15.67 5.37
N ARG A 241 0.99 -16.89 5.02
CA ARG A 241 1.69 -17.19 3.78
C ARG A 241 1.10 -18.45 3.18
N PHE A 242 0.61 -18.35 1.97
CA PHE A 242 -0.01 -19.45 1.23
C PHE A 242 0.15 -19.21 -0.27
N SER A 243 -0.34 -20.11 -1.08
CA SER A 243 -0.30 -20.01 -2.53
C SER A 243 -1.69 -19.74 -3.09
N THR A 244 -1.72 -19.11 -4.25
CA THR A 244 -2.94 -18.93 -5.03
C THR A 244 -2.63 -18.99 -6.52
N ASP A 245 -3.66 -19.16 -7.34
CA ASP A 245 -3.53 -19.14 -8.79
C ASP A 245 -3.17 -17.73 -9.28
N ASN A 246 -2.42 -17.66 -10.36
CA ASN A 246 -1.90 -16.42 -10.92
C ASN A 246 -2.98 -15.45 -11.43
N ASN A 247 -4.24 -15.85 -11.54
CA ASN A 247 -5.37 -14.96 -11.80
C ASN A 247 -5.99 -14.32 -10.53
N ALA A 248 -5.46 -14.55 -9.33
CA ALA A 248 -5.80 -13.70 -8.19
C ALA A 248 -5.23 -12.29 -8.40
N GLY A 249 -5.92 -11.27 -7.88
CA GLY A 249 -5.43 -9.90 -7.88
C GLY A 249 -4.95 -9.51 -6.49
N CYS A 250 -3.62 -9.43 -6.32
CA CYS A 250 -2.96 -9.02 -5.09
C CYS A 250 -2.07 -7.80 -5.34
N PHE A 251 -1.68 -7.11 -4.29
CA PHE A 251 -0.75 -6.00 -4.37
C PHE A 251 0.68 -6.48 -4.65
N ILE A 252 1.53 -5.55 -5.04
CA ILE A 252 2.98 -5.73 -5.08
C ILE A 252 3.60 -4.63 -4.22
N ARG A 253 4.58 -5.02 -3.43
CA ARG A 253 5.39 -4.10 -2.63
C ARG A 253 6.84 -4.48 -2.82
N CYS A 254 7.60 -3.61 -3.48
CA CYS A 254 8.96 -3.93 -3.90
C CYS A 254 9.94 -3.86 -2.75
N LEU A 255 10.98 -4.66 -2.88
CA LEU A 255 12.16 -4.75 -2.00
C LEU A 255 13.38 -4.30 -2.79
N ARG A 256 14.29 -3.56 -2.16
CA ARG A 256 15.55 -3.11 -2.75
C ARG A 256 16.53 -4.27 -2.88
N ASP A 257 17.29 -4.31 -4.01
CA ASP A 257 18.31 -5.32 -4.32
C ASP A 257 19.50 -5.29 -3.36
#